data_894a277e57c41f49f6b1bd1a45cfee00
#
_entry.id   894a277e57c41f49f6b1bd1a45cfee00
#
_cell.length_a   1.000
_cell.length_b   1.000
_cell.length_c   1.000
_cell.angle_alpha   90.00
_cell.angle_beta   90.00
_cell.angle_gamma   90.00
#
_symmetry.space_group_name_H-M   'P 1'
#
loop_
_entity.id
_entity.type
_entity.pdbx_description
1 polymer ?
#
loop_
_entity_poly.entity_id
_entity_poly.type
_entity_poly.pdbx_seq_one_letter_code
_entity_poly.pdbx_strand_id
1 'polypeptide(L)'
;MAFDMPRAIRPAEVGLAPERLNRLADALKNDIDKGFVPGAVVLIARRGKIACLEAFGYRDREARAPMAPDTIFRIASMTKPFTSVAAMMLAEEGKLLLADPVARYLPEFANLKVAVDSDNPSAKKLAKEPMRREMTVHDLLRHTSGLTYSHLTGPLLKKAYEAANIADEKQTNAEMVAKLGELPLAYQPGSTWQYGLSTDVLGRVVEVAGGTDLDRFIIERICKPLGLADTGFGPIDAARSAQPQVDPASGNRPPMRDTALRPKWIAPAVGAHREAEAKADAKLRRWRQCTEQDRSRRAAPDFRRQVIGRHERNG
;
A
#
# COMPACT_ATOMS: atom_id res chain seq x y z
N MET A 1 15.99 -18.37 8.64
CA MET A 1 15.17 -19.56 9.01
C MET A 1 14.23 -19.88 7.88
N ALA A 2 14.21 -21.11 7.41
CA ALA A 2 13.17 -21.55 6.49
C ALA A 2 11.81 -21.40 7.22
N PHE A 3 10.78 -21.01 6.48
CA PHE A 3 9.41 -20.94 7.00
C PHE A 3 9.09 -22.20 7.80
N ASP A 4 8.80 -22.08 9.08
CA ASP A 4 8.43 -23.20 9.97
C ASP A 4 7.00 -23.71 9.69
N MET A 5 6.38 -23.21 8.65
CA MET A 5 5.08 -23.68 8.19
C MET A 5 5.24 -24.98 7.41
N PRO A 6 4.55 -26.07 7.80
CA PRO A 6 4.65 -27.35 7.11
C PRO A 6 4.24 -27.23 5.65
N ARG A 7 4.90 -27.97 4.79
CA ARG A 7 4.53 -28.09 3.37
C ARG A 7 3.45 -29.15 3.19
N ALA A 8 2.49 -28.89 2.32
CA ALA A 8 1.61 -29.93 1.82
C ALA A 8 2.43 -30.86 0.92
N ILE A 9 2.23 -32.18 1.05
CA ILE A 9 2.89 -33.18 0.17
C ILE A 9 2.37 -32.97 -1.27
N ARG A 10 1.07 -32.71 -1.40
CA ARG A 10 0.42 -32.39 -2.68
C ARG A 10 -0.52 -31.21 -2.49
N PRO A 11 -0.61 -30.27 -3.44
CA PRO A 11 -1.54 -29.12 -3.35
C PRO A 11 -3.00 -29.53 -3.12
N ALA A 12 -3.41 -30.69 -3.65
CA ALA A 12 -4.77 -31.23 -3.49
C ALA A 12 -5.15 -31.49 -2.02
N GLU A 13 -4.19 -31.78 -1.14
CA GLU A 13 -4.45 -32.00 0.30
C GLU A 13 -5.02 -30.76 1.00
N VAL A 14 -4.68 -29.59 0.47
CA VAL A 14 -5.22 -28.31 0.96
C VAL A 14 -6.33 -27.78 0.04
N GLY A 15 -6.82 -28.59 -0.90
CA GLY A 15 -7.92 -28.24 -1.80
C GLY A 15 -7.52 -27.26 -2.90
N LEU A 16 -6.27 -27.31 -3.38
CA LEU A 16 -5.78 -26.58 -4.54
C LEU A 16 -5.58 -27.55 -5.71
N ALA A 17 -6.00 -27.11 -6.90
CA ALA A 17 -5.86 -27.90 -8.13
C ALA A 17 -4.43 -27.72 -8.71
N PRO A 18 -3.63 -28.76 -8.84
CA PRO A 18 -2.25 -28.68 -9.35
C PRO A 18 -2.18 -28.03 -10.75
N GLU A 19 -3.13 -28.33 -11.62
CA GLU A 19 -3.21 -27.79 -12.98
C GLU A 19 -3.38 -26.27 -13.00
N ARG A 20 -4.04 -25.69 -11.97
CA ARG A 20 -4.17 -24.23 -11.84
C ARG A 20 -2.86 -23.59 -11.36
N LEU A 21 -2.13 -24.25 -10.49
CA LEU A 21 -0.79 -23.80 -10.09
C LEU A 21 0.18 -23.85 -11.26
N ASN A 22 0.13 -24.89 -12.10
CA ASN A 22 0.92 -24.96 -13.33
C ASN A 22 0.60 -23.80 -14.29
N ARG A 23 -0.68 -23.45 -14.48
CA ARG A 23 -1.09 -22.28 -15.28
C ARG A 23 -0.53 -20.97 -14.73
N LEU A 24 -0.45 -20.82 -13.41
CA LEU A 24 0.17 -19.66 -12.77
C LEU A 24 1.66 -19.61 -13.09
N ALA A 25 2.36 -20.73 -12.95
CA ALA A 25 3.77 -20.85 -13.30
C ALA A 25 4.04 -20.52 -14.78
N ASP A 26 3.20 -21.02 -15.68
CA ASP A 26 3.33 -20.76 -17.12
C ASP A 26 3.07 -19.28 -17.46
N ALA A 27 2.09 -18.65 -16.82
CA ALA A 27 1.81 -17.23 -17.00
C ALA A 27 3.01 -16.37 -16.54
N LEU A 28 3.60 -16.67 -15.38
CA LEU A 28 4.77 -15.94 -14.87
C LEU A 28 5.99 -16.13 -15.76
N LYS A 29 6.26 -17.35 -16.24
CA LYS A 29 7.34 -17.60 -17.19
C LYS A 29 7.16 -16.80 -18.48
N ASN A 30 5.95 -16.80 -19.03
CA ASN A 30 5.63 -16.01 -20.23
C ASN A 30 5.83 -14.49 -20.02
N ASP A 31 5.47 -13.94 -18.86
CA ASP A 31 5.68 -12.53 -18.56
C ASP A 31 7.17 -12.19 -18.35
N ILE A 32 7.95 -13.12 -17.78
CA ILE A 32 9.41 -13.01 -17.67
C ILE A 32 10.08 -13.07 -19.04
N ASP A 33 9.68 -14.01 -19.88
CA ASP A 33 10.20 -14.17 -21.24
C ASP A 33 9.92 -12.97 -22.12
N LYS A 34 8.74 -12.36 -21.97
CA LYS A 34 8.36 -11.09 -22.63
C LYS A 34 9.03 -9.85 -22.03
N GLY A 35 9.75 -10.00 -20.92
CA GLY A 35 10.45 -8.91 -20.26
C GLY A 35 9.55 -7.97 -19.44
N PHE A 36 8.28 -8.33 -19.18
CA PHE A 36 7.39 -7.51 -18.36
C PHE A 36 7.82 -7.45 -16.89
N VAL A 37 8.36 -8.56 -16.36
CA VAL A 37 8.97 -8.62 -15.03
C VAL A 37 10.31 -9.36 -15.10
N PRO A 38 11.29 -9.03 -14.26
CA PRO A 38 12.59 -9.72 -14.27
C PRO A 38 12.50 -11.12 -13.68
N GLY A 39 11.65 -11.32 -12.70
CA GLY A 39 11.45 -12.56 -11.97
C GLY A 39 10.41 -12.38 -10.86
N ALA A 40 10.06 -13.49 -10.22
CA ALA A 40 9.09 -13.53 -9.13
C ALA A 40 9.38 -14.66 -8.15
N VAL A 41 8.96 -14.45 -6.90
CA VAL A 41 8.79 -15.53 -5.92
C VAL A 41 7.32 -15.66 -5.61
N VAL A 42 6.78 -16.86 -5.69
CA VAL A 42 5.38 -17.16 -5.38
C VAL A 42 5.31 -18.07 -4.17
N LEU A 43 4.57 -17.64 -3.16
CA LEU A 43 4.20 -18.44 -2.02
C LEU A 43 2.68 -18.53 -1.94
N ILE A 44 2.14 -19.75 -1.94
CA ILE A 44 0.72 -20.00 -1.71
C ILE A 44 0.59 -20.93 -0.51
N ALA A 45 -0.11 -20.48 0.51
CA ALA A 45 -0.39 -21.26 1.69
C ALA A 45 -1.92 -21.38 1.90
N ARG A 46 -2.36 -22.53 2.36
CA ARG A 46 -3.76 -22.77 2.70
C ARG A 46 -3.87 -23.79 3.83
N ARG A 47 -4.80 -23.61 4.75
CA ARG A 47 -5.03 -24.49 5.91
C ARG A 47 -3.74 -24.72 6.74
N GLY A 48 -2.94 -23.66 6.94
CA GLY A 48 -1.70 -23.73 7.70
C GLY A 48 -0.56 -24.52 7.01
N LYS A 49 -0.65 -24.79 5.69
CA LYS A 49 0.40 -25.51 4.94
C LYS A 49 0.80 -24.71 3.69
N ILE A 50 2.10 -24.71 3.38
CA ILE A 50 2.60 -24.17 2.12
C ILE A 50 2.30 -25.17 1.01
N ALA A 51 1.49 -24.76 0.05
CA ALA A 51 1.12 -25.57 -1.12
C ALA A 51 2.00 -25.30 -2.35
N CYS A 52 2.57 -24.10 -2.45
CA CYS A 52 3.49 -23.71 -3.51
C CYS A 52 4.51 -22.71 -2.92
N LEU A 53 5.78 -22.91 -3.20
CA LEU A 53 6.85 -21.93 -2.99
C LEU A 53 7.86 -22.12 -4.11
N GLU A 54 7.80 -21.22 -5.07
CA GLU A 54 8.60 -21.30 -6.29
C GLU A 54 9.19 -19.94 -6.63
N ALA A 55 10.38 -19.95 -7.25
CA ALA A 55 11.07 -18.78 -7.76
C ALA A 55 11.23 -18.90 -9.27
N PHE A 56 11.02 -17.81 -10.00
CA PHE A 56 11.04 -17.73 -11.45
C PHE A 56 11.93 -16.57 -11.91
N GLY A 57 12.69 -16.76 -12.99
CA GLY A 57 13.50 -15.72 -13.61
C GLY A 57 14.70 -15.29 -12.77
N TYR A 58 14.95 -13.99 -12.71
CA TYR A 58 16.17 -13.43 -12.15
C TYR A 58 15.87 -12.41 -11.06
N ARG A 59 16.67 -12.43 -9.96
CA ARG A 59 16.71 -11.32 -8.99
C ARG A 59 17.53 -10.13 -9.53
N ASP A 60 18.48 -10.40 -10.43
CA ASP A 60 19.20 -9.41 -11.21
C ASP A 60 19.31 -9.93 -12.64
N ARG A 61 18.57 -9.31 -13.57
CA ARG A 61 18.51 -9.75 -14.96
C ARG A 61 19.79 -9.44 -15.72
N GLU A 62 20.44 -8.31 -15.41
CA GLU A 62 21.68 -7.92 -16.09
C GLU A 62 22.84 -8.82 -15.71
N ALA A 63 22.98 -9.13 -14.44
CA ALA A 63 23.96 -10.08 -13.92
C ALA A 63 23.56 -11.53 -14.14
N ARG A 64 22.38 -11.83 -14.71
CA ARG A 64 21.79 -13.17 -14.83
C ARG A 64 21.76 -13.94 -13.52
N ALA A 65 21.67 -13.25 -12.39
CA ALA A 65 21.58 -13.87 -11.08
C ALA A 65 20.17 -14.44 -10.87
N PRO A 66 20.01 -15.76 -10.65
CA PRO A 66 18.70 -16.38 -10.58
C PRO A 66 17.89 -15.87 -9.38
N MET A 67 16.56 -15.82 -9.53
CA MET A 67 15.65 -15.62 -8.43
C MET A 67 15.69 -16.83 -7.49
N ALA A 68 15.60 -16.61 -6.19
CA ALA A 68 15.57 -17.66 -5.17
C ALA A 68 14.43 -17.39 -4.16
N PRO A 69 13.91 -18.42 -3.48
CA PRO A 69 12.84 -18.24 -2.49
C PRO A 69 13.20 -17.33 -1.32
N ASP A 70 14.48 -17.15 -1.03
CA ASP A 70 15.02 -16.28 0.00
C ASP A 70 15.48 -14.90 -0.52
N THR A 71 15.09 -14.56 -1.74
CA THR A 71 15.38 -13.24 -2.33
C THR A 71 14.67 -12.14 -1.53
N ILE A 72 15.40 -11.07 -1.22
CA ILE A 72 14.91 -9.93 -0.46
C ILE A 72 14.35 -8.89 -1.42
N PHE A 73 13.14 -8.40 -1.13
CA PHE A 73 12.45 -7.42 -1.95
C PHE A 73 12.25 -6.10 -1.22
N ARG A 74 12.28 -5.00 -1.97
CA ARG A 74 11.78 -3.71 -1.49
C ARG A 74 10.27 -3.72 -1.56
N ILE A 75 9.62 -3.83 -0.40
CA ILE A 75 8.16 -4.04 -0.32
C ILE A 75 7.34 -2.75 -0.42
N ALA A 76 7.99 -1.58 -0.46
CA ALA A 76 7.32 -0.28 -0.64
C ALA A 76 6.03 -0.17 0.20
N SER A 77 4.88 0.06 -0.42
CA SER A 77 3.58 0.23 0.27
C SER A 77 3.10 -1.01 1.04
N MET A 78 3.69 -2.18 0.85
CA MET A 78 3.43 -3.34 1.71
C MET A 78 3.99 -3.16 3.14
N THR A 79 4.73 -2.10 3.42
CA THR A 79 5.07 -1.64 4.76
C THR A 79 3.84 -1.15 5.54
N LYS A 80 2.79 -0.67 4.86
CA LYS A 80 1.57 -0.14 5.49
C LYS A 80 0.87 -1.14 6.43
N PRO A 81 0.73 -2.43 6.10
CA PRO A 81 0.25 -3.44 7.05
C PRO A 81 1.04 -3.48 8.36
N PHE A 82 2.38 -3.39 8.32
CA PHE A 82 3.20 -3.39 9.53
C PHE A 82 2.90 -2.18 10.43
N THR A 83 2.82 -0.98 9.83
CA THR A 83 2.46 0.24 10.56
C THR A 83 1.05 0.16 11.13
N SER A 84 0.10 -0.40 10.37
CA SER A 84 -1.29 -0.59 10.85
C SER A 84 -1.36 -1.58 12.00
N VAL A 85 -0.63 -2.70 11.93
CA VAL A 85 -0.53 -3.67 13.03
C VAL A 85 0.09 -3.02 14.26
N ALA A 86 1.16 -2.23 14.10
CA ALA A 86 1.78 -1.50 15.22
C ALA A 86 0.78 -0.56 15.92
N ALA A 87 -0.03 0.19 15.16
CA ALA A 87 -1.09 1.02 15.71
C ALA A 87 -2.16 0.19 16.44
N MET A 88 -2.57 -0.95 15.88
CA MET A 88 -3.54 -1.84 16.52
C MET A 88 -3.02 -2.47 17.80
N MET A 89 -1.73 -2.83 17.85
CA MET A 89 -1.09 -3.31 19.09
C MET A 89 -1.14 -2.24 20.19
N LEU A 90 -0.86 -0.97 19.85
CA LEU A 90 -0.98 0.14 20.80
C LEU A 90 -2.42 0.39 21.24
N ALA A 91 -3.39 0.16 20.35
CA ALA A 91 -4.80 0.23 20.69
C ALA A 91 -5.21 -0.88 21.68
N GLU A 92 -4.76 -2.11 21.47
CA GLU A 92 -4.96 -3.24 22.41
C GLU A 92 -4.32 -2.97 23.77
N GLU A 93 -3.20 -2.24 23.81
CA GLU A 93 -2.52 -1.82 25.05
C GLU A 93 -3.18 -0.60 25.73
N GLY A 94 -4.23 -0.03 25.15
CA GLY A 94 -4.90 1.17 25.66
C GLY A 94 -4.06 2.46 25.55
N LYS A 95 -2.99 2.46 24.75
CA LYS A 95 -2.11 3.62 24.55
C LYS A 95 -2.64 4.60 23.50
N LEU A 96 -3.54 4.15 22.66
CA LEU A 96 -4.31 4.98 21.73
C LEU A 96 -5.71 4.41 21.53
N LEU A 97 -6.64 5.26 21.08
CA LEU A 97 -7.95 4.83 20.62
C LEU A 97 -8.11 5.18 19.14
N LEU A 98 -8.82 4.35 18.39
CA LEU A 98 -9.06 4.62 16.96
C LEU A 98 -9.88 5.90 16.75
N ALA A 99 -10.72 6.25 17.71
CA ALA A 99 -11.52 7.48 17.71
C ALA A 99 -10.76 8.73 18.19
N ASP A 100 -9.54 8.57 18.73
CA ASP A 100 -8.78 9.73 19.18
C ASP A 100 -8.51 10.69 18.01
N PRO A 101 -8.61 12.00 18.24
CA PRO A 101 -8.09 12.98 17.31
C PRO A 101 -6.58 12.79 17.11
N VAL A 102 -6.13 12.86 15.88
CA VAL A 102 -4.68 12.79 15.56
C VAL A 102 -3.91 13.91 16.28
N ALA A 103 -4.55 15.06 16.46
CA ALA A 103 -4.01 16.23 17.19
C ALA A 103 -3.61 15.93 18.64
N ARG A 104 -4.18 14.88 19.26
CA ARG A 104 -3.76 14.41 20.60
C ARG A 104 -2.30 13.95 20.63
N TYR A 105 -1.83 13.37 19.54
CA TYR A 105 -0.47 12.85 19.38
C TYR A 105 0.42 13.80 18.59
N LEU A 106 -0.16 14.54 17.66
CA LEU A 106 0.49 15.44 16.71
C LEU A 106 -0.19 16.80 16.76
N PRO A 107 0.20 17.68 17.71
CA PRO A 107 -0.46 19.00 17.91
C PRO A 107 -0.49 19.86 16.65
N GLU A 108 0.44 19.67 15.72
CA GLU A 108 0.50 20.35 14.43
C GLU A 108 -0.75 20.13 13.58
N PHE A 109 -1.53 19.09 13.87
CA PHE A 109 -2.75 18.73 13.14
C PHE A 109 -4.04 19.32 13.73
N ALA A 110 -3.96 20.07 14.84
CA ALA A 110 -5.14 20.60 15.53
C ALA A 110 -5.96 21.60 14.69
N ASN A 111 -5.30 22.41 13.85
CA ASN A 111 -5.92 23.53 13.15
C ASN A 111 -5.68 23.48 11.63
N LEU A 112 -5.58 22.28 11.07
CA LEU A 112 -5.40 22.10 9.63
C LEU A 112 -6.56 22.74 8.86
N LYS A 113 -6.24 23.21 7.67
CA LYS A 113 -7.23 23.71 6.70
C LYS A 113 -7.43 22.67 5.62
N VAL A 114 -8.52 22.80 4.90
CA VAL A 114 -8.83 21.93 3.74
C VAL A 114 -8.82 22.81 2.50
N ALA A 115 -8.19 22.33 1.44
CA ALA A 115 -8.14 22.99 0.15
C ALA A 115 -9.54 22.98 -0.50
N VAL A 116 -9.93 24.11 -1.05
CA VAL A 116 -11.18 24.26 -1.82
C VAL A 116 -10.79 24.47 -3.28
N ASP A 117 -11.50 23.79 -4.18
CA ASP A 117 -11.31 23.91 -5.65
C ASP A 117 -9.85 23.74 -6.12
N SER A 118 -9.11 22.82 -5.47
CA SER A 118 -7.71 22.54 -5.81
C SER A 118 -7.50 22.13 -7.26
N ASP A 119 -8.55 21.59 -7.89
CA ASP A 119 -8.55 21.09 -9.28
C ASP A 119 -8.95 22.16 -10.30
N ASN A 120 -9.36 23.36 -9.85
CA ASN A 120 -9.75 24.42 -10.75
C ASN A 120 -8.53 25.03 -11.47
N PRO A 121 -8.37 24.82 -12.79
CA PRO A 121 -7.20 25.27 -13.53
C PRO A 121 -7.14 26.80 -13.66
N SER A 122 -8.26 27.50 -13.46
CA SER A 122 -8.35 28.97 -13.51
C SER A 122 -8.07 29.65 -12.17
N ALA A 123 -7.97 28.88 -11.08
CA ALA A 123 -7.69 29.44 -9.78
C ALA A 123 -6.23 29.91 -9.68
N LYS A 124 -6.05 31.17 -9.27
CA LYS A 124 -4.71 31.76 -9.08
C LYS A 124 -4.14 31.52 -7.68
N LYS A 125 -5.00 31.21 -6.71
CA LYS A 125 -4.62 30.96 -5.31
C LYS A 125 -5.40 29.78 -4.77
N LEU A 126 -4.73 29.00 -3.91
CA LEU A 126 -5.36 27.90 -3.19
C LEU A 126 -6.26 28.46 -2.07
N ALA A 127 -7.57 28.38 -2.27
CA ALA A 127 -8.54 28.69 -1.24
C ALA A 127 -8.54 27.59 -0.17
N LYS A 128 -8.80 27.96 1.08
CA LYS A 128 -8.76 27.05 2.23
C LYS A 128 -9.96 27.30 3.13
N GLU A 129 -10.56 26.24 3.64
CA GLU A 129 -11.61 26.30 4.66
C GLU A 129 -11.17 25.54 5.93
N PRO A 130 -11.78 25.77 7.09
CA PRO A 130 -11.54 24.97 8.30
C PRO A 130 -11.96 23.50 8.09
N MET A 131 -11.34 22.60 8.84
CA MET A 131 -11.88 21.25 8.99
C MET A 131 -13.27 21.30 9.64
N ARG A 132 -14.20 20.48 9.15
CA ARG A 132 -15.55 20.32 9.73
C ARG A 132 -15.56 19.46 10.98
N ARG A 133 -14.55 18.58 11.13
CA ARG A 133 -14.23 17.80 12.32
C ARG A 133 -12.76 17.49 12.36
N GLU A 134 -12.27 17.11 13.51
CA GLU A 134 -10.91 16.65 13.66
C GLU A 134 -10.67 15.32 12.91
N MET A 135 -9.45 15.16 12.41
CA MET A 135 -8.96 13.91 11.83
C MET A 135 -8.71 12.91 12.96
N THR A 136 -9.18 11.66 12.80
CA THR A 136 -8.99 10.60 13.78
C THR A 136 -7.91 9.59 13.33
N VAL A 137 -7.38 8.80 14.28
CA VAL A 137 -6.51 7.67 13.99
C VAL A 137 -7.17 6.68 13.01
N HIS A 138 -8.50 6.48 13.15
CA HIS A 138 -9.27 5.66 12.22
C HIS A 138 -9.28 6.21 10.79
N ASP A 139 -9.31 7.54 10.62
CA ASP A 139 -9.22 8.15 9.28
C ASP A 139 -7.85 7.89 8.63
N LEU A 140 -6.77 7.88 9.41
CA LEU A 140 -5.44 7.52 8.90
C LEU A 140 -5.40 6.06 8.42
N LEU A 141 -5.91 5.12 9.22
CA LEU A 141 -5.98 3.69 8.87
C LEU A 141 -6.81 3.42 7.61
N ARG A 142 -7.88 4.18 7.40
CA ARG A 142 -8.82 4.02 6.28
C ARG A 142 -8.46 4.82 5.03
N HIS A 143 -7.43 5.66 5.07
CA HIS A 143 -7.16 6.64 4.02
C HIS A 143 -8.34 7.64 3.79
N THR A 144 -9.03 8.03 4.86
CA THR A 144 -10.09 9.07 4.82
C THR A 144 -9.68 10.34 5.57
N SER A 145 -8.39 10.51 5.84
CA SER A 145 -7.84 11.63 6.58
C SER A 145 -7.87 12.97 5.83
N GLY A 146 -7.99 12.93 4.49
CA GLY A 146 -7.82 14.09 3.62
C GLY A 146 -6.37 14.35 3.20
N LEU A 147 -5.41 13.60 3.73
CA LEU A 147 -4.02 13.62 3.26
C LEU A 147 -3.90 12.97 1.88
N THR A 148 -3.00 13.46 1.05
CA THR A 148 -2.79 12.98 -0.32
C THR A 148 -1.30 12.90 -0.66
N TYR A 149 -0.97 12.40 -1.84
CA TYR A 149 0.34 12.59 -2.48
C TYR A 149 0.28 13.76 -3.47
N SER A 150 1.39 14.47 -3.67
CA SER A 150 1.47 15.62 -4.59
C SER A 150 0.99 15.29 -6.01
N HIS A 151 1.22 14.07 -6.49
CA HIS A 151 0.84 13.62 -7.84
C HIS A 151 -0.62 13.14 -7.96
N LEU A 152 -1.35 13.07 -6.85
CA LEU A 152 -2.76 12.64 -6.80
C LEU A 152 -3.73 13.78 -6.47
N THR A 153 -3.29 15.02 -6.59
CA THR A 153 -4.09 16.20 -6.27
C THR A 153 -3.99 17.29 -7.34
N GLY A 154 -4.86 18.29 -7.26
CA GLY A 154 -4.90 19.39 -8.20
C GLY A 154 -3.64 20.27 -8.19
N PRO A 155 -3.44 21.07 -9.25
CA PRO A 155 -2.15 21.73 -9.52
C PRO A 155 -1.69 22.68 -8.42
N LEU A 156 -2.60 23.40 -7.77
CA LEU A 156 -2.25 24.35 -6.71
C LEU A 156 -1.79 23.64 -5.43
N LEU A 157 -2.51 22.61 -5.02
CA LEU A 157 -2.13 21.82 -3.85
C LEU A 157 -0.86 21.01 -4.12
N LYS A 158 -0.72 20.45 -5.33
CA LYS A 158 0.50 19.81 -5.79
C LYS A 158 1.72 20.72 -5.63
N LYS A 159 1.63 21.97 -6.13
CA LYS A 159 2.69 22.96 -6.01
C LYS A 159 3.07 23.24 -4.55
N ALA A 160 2.07 23.34 -3.66
CA ALA A 160 2.32 23.55 -2.23
C ALA A 160 3.08 22.38 -1.58
N TYR A 161 2.68 21.13 -1.88
CA TYR A 161 3.35 19.92 -1.38
C TYR A 161 4.78 19.78 -1.92
N GLU A 162 5.00 20.12 -3.20
CA GLU A 162 6.32 20.10 -3.83
C GLU A 162 7.23 21.20 -3.25
N ALA A 163 6.70 22.40 -3.02
CA ALA A 163 7.47 23.50 -2.42
C ALA A 163 7.89 23.20 -0.98
N ALA A 164 7.07 22.48 -0.21
CA ALA A 164 7.40 22.04 1.14
C ALA A 164 8.37 20.84 1.16
N ASN A 165 8.70 20.27 0.01
CA ASN A 165 9.56 19.10 -0.14
C ASN A 165 9.13 17.95 0.79
N ILE A 166 7.82 17.59 0.75
CA ILE A 166 7.26 16.52 1.58
C ILE A 166 7.88 15.16 1.25
N ALA A 167 8.34 14.97 0.02
CA ALA A 167 8.96 13.73 -0.43
C ALA A 167 10.47 13.64 -0.12
N ASP A 168 11.02 14.50 0.72
CA ASP A 168 12.42 14.47 1.11
C ASP A 168 12.77 13.15 1.80
N GLU A 169 13.73 12.43 1.26
CA GLU A 169 14.13 11.12 1.77
C GLU A 169 15.04 11.20 3.01
N LYS A 170 15.54 12.39 3.32
CA LYS A 170 16.46 12.62 4.44
C LYS A 170 15.77 13.12 5.70
N GLN A 171 14.48 13.47 5.60
CA GLN A 171 13.71 13.95 6.76
C GLN A 171 13.22 12.81 7.64
N THR A 172 13.01 13.06 8.91
CA THR A 172 12.34 12.18 9.85
C THR A 172 10.82 12.23 9.70
N ASN A 173 10.08 11.27 10.28
CA ASN A 173 8.62 11.34 10.37
C ASN A 173 8.15 12.61 11.08
N ALA A 174 8.85 13.05 12.11
CA ALA A 174 8.54 14.28 12.84
C ALA A 174 8.67 15.52 11.95
N GLU A 175 9.75 15.65 11.19
CA GLU A 175 9.97 16.76 10.25
C GLU A 175 8.93 16.76 9.13
N MET A 176 8.56 15.58 8.60
CA MET A 176 7.51 15.47 7.60
C MET A 176 6.16 15.93 8.16
N VAL A 177 5.81 15.50 9.37
CA VAL A 177 4.56 15.88 10.04
C VAL A 177 4.51 17.37 10.32
N ALA A 178 5.61 17.98 10.79
CA ALA A 178 5.69 19.43 10.98
C ALA A 178 5.41 20.19 9.67
N LYS A 179 6.02 19.77 8.56
CA LYS A 179 5.73 20.35 7.23
C LYS A 179 4.27 20.16 6.80
N LEU A 180 3.69 18.98 7.06
CA LEU A 180 2.29 18.69 6.74
C LEU A 180 1.32 19.55 7.58
N GLY A 181 1.69 19.91 8.81
CA GLY A 181 0.92 20.81 9.68
C GLY A 181 0.70 22.19 9.09
N GLU A 182 1.56 22.64 8.20
CA GLU A 182 1.47 23.94 7.51
C GLU A 182 0.68 23.85 6.19
N LEU A 183 0.36 22.65 5.73
CA LEU A 183 -0.28 22.42 4.44
C LEU A 183 -1.77 22.09 4.59
N PRO A 184 -2.60 22.46 3.62
CA PRO A 184 -3.99 22.06 3.66
C PRO A 184 -4.17 20.60 3.25
N LEU A 185 -5.18 19.97 3.82
CA LEU A 185 -5.70 18.69 3.36
C LEU A 185 -6.34 18.83 1.99
N ALA A 186 -6.35 17.76 1.21
CA ALA A 186 -7.06 17.72 -0.07
C ALA A 186 -8.59 17.59 0.11
N TYR A 187 -9.03 16.95 1.19
CA TYR A 187 -10.44 16.66 1.45
C TYR A 187 -10.76 16.82 2.94
N GLN A 188 -12.01 17.06 3.24
CA GLN A 188 -12.50 17.05 4.63
C GLN A 188 -12.31 15.66 5.25
N PRO A 189 -11.78 15.57 6.49
CA PRO A 189 -11.62 14.29 7.18
C PRO A 189 -12.92 13.48 7.20
N GLY A 190 -12.83 12.22 6.77
CA GLY A 190 -13.95 11.28 6.70
C GLY A 190 -14.84 11.39 5.45
N SER A 191 -14.63 12.37 4.58
CA SER A 191 -15.51 12.58 3.43
C SER A 191 -15.17 11.74 2.22
N THR A 192 -13.89 11.45 2.00
CA THR A 192 -13.42 10.83 0.76
C THR A 192 -12.28 9.86 1.07
N TRP A 193 -12.29 8.71 0.41
CA TRP A 193 -11.14 7.83 0.38
C TRP A 193 -10.10 8.38 -0.60
N GLN A 194 -8.92 8.70 -0.07
CA GLN A 194 -7.81 9.22 -0.86
C GLN A 194 -6.51 8.54 -0.43
N TYR A 195 -5.93 7.77 -1.33
CA TYR A 195 -4.62 7.20 -1.10
C TYR A 195 -3.55 8.28 -0.97
N GLY A 196 -2.71 8.18 0.05
CA GLY A 196 -1.72 9.21 0.32
C GLY A 196 -0.90 8.96 1.59
N LEU A 197 -0.47 10.03 2.24
CA LEU A 197 0.43 10.06 3.39
C LEU A 197 -0.21 9.62 4.72
N SER A 198 -1.45 9.11 4.71
CA SER A 198 -2.15 8.72 5.94
C SER A 198 -1.35 7.74 6.79
N THR A 199 -0.77 6.71 6.17
CA THR A 199 -0.02 5.70 6.92
C THR A 199 1.36 6.21 7.37
N ASP A 200 1.94 7.16 6.65
CA ASP A 200 3.18 7.82 7.05
C ASP A 200 2.95 8.63 8.33
N VAL A 201 1.85 9.41 8.38
CA VAL A 201 1.41 10.14 9.59
C VAL A 201 1.04 9.16 10.71
N LEU A 202 0.37 8.04 10.40
CA LEU A 202 0.10 6.98 11.38
C LEU A 202 1.39 6.43 11.98
N GLY A 203 2.45 6.29 11.18
CA GLY A 203 3.77 5.91 11.67
C GLY A 203 4.28 6.85 12.75
N ARG A 204 4.11 8.16 12.57
CA ARG A 204 4.47 9.15 13.60
C ARG A 204 3.58 9.06 14.83
N VAL A 205 2.29 8.79 14.69
CA VAL A 205 1.39 8.51 15.83
C VAL A 205 1.88 7.30 16.62
N VAL A 206 2.30 6.23 15.93
CA VAL A 206 2.88 5.03 16.58
C VAL A 206 4.15 5.38 17.35
N GLU A 207 5.04 6.21 16.79
CA GLU A 207 6.25 6.65 17.48
C GLU A 207 5.93 7.40 18.77
N VAL A 208 4.99 8.34 18.73
CA VAL A 208 4.60 9.15 19.90
C VAL A 208 3.90 8.29 20.95
N ALA A 209 2.92 7.50 20.57
CA ALA A 209 2.16 6.66 21.49
C ALA A 209 2.98 5.48 22.03
N GLY A 210 3.92 4.97 21.23
CA GLY A 210 4.80 3.87 21.60
C GLY A 210 6.08 4.27 22.34
N GLY A 211 6.46 5.56 22.27
CA GLY A 211 7.67 6.09 22.92
C GLY A 211 8.97 5.58 22.30
N THR A 212 8.96 5.17 21.03
CA THR A 212 10.14 4.66 20.32
C THR A 212 10.00 4.89 18.81
N ASP A 213 11.12 4.92 18.09
CA ASP A 213 11.14 5.03 16.64
C ASP A 213 10.34 3.87 16.00
N LEU A 214 9.68 4.15 14.88
CA LEU A 214 8.78 3.20 14.22
C LEU A 214 9.50 1.94 13.73
N ASP A 215 10.72 2.08 13.18
CA ASP A 215 11.54 0.95 12.74
C ASP A 215 11.86 0.00 13.90
N ARG A 216 12.29 0.56 15.04
CA ARG A 216 12.56 -0.20 16.23
C ARG A 216 11.31 -0.88 16.79
N PHE A 217 10.18 -0.17 16.81
CA PHE A 217 8.90 -0.76 17.23
C PHE A 217 8.54 -1.98 16.37
N ILE A 218 8.58 -1.84 15.06
CA ILE A 218 8.23 -2.92 14.12
C ILE A 218 9.22 -4.09 14.24
N ILE A 219 10.52 -3.81 14.30
CA ILE A 219 11.54 -4.86 14.42
C ILE A 219 11.36 -5.63 15.72
N GLU A 220 11.30 -4.93 16.86
CA GLU A 220 11.28 -5.58 18.17
C GLU A 220 9.95 -6.28 18.48
N ARG A 221 8.84 -5.69 18.05
CA ARG A 221 7.51 -6.12 18.46
C ARG A 221 6.76 -6.96 17.44
N ILE A 222 7.16 -6.90 16.18
CA ILE A 222 6.52 -7.66 15.10
C ILE A 222 7.51 -8.63 14.46
N CYS A 223 8.64 -8.12 13.94
CA CYS A 223 9.54 -8.95 13.15
C CYS A 223 10.22 -10.03 14.00
N LYS A 224 10.81 -9.66 15.14
CA LYS A 224 11.51 -10.63 16.04
C LYS A 224 10.58 -11.72 16.57
N PRO A 225 9.40 -11.42 17.15
CA PRO A 225 8.49 -12.44 17.65
C PRO A 225 8.00 -13.40 16.56
N LEU A 226 7.87 -12.91 15.30
CA LEU A 226 7.44 -13.71 14.16
C LEU A 226 8.61 -14.37 13.41
N GLY A 227 9.86 -14.20 13.86
CA GLY A 227 11.04 -14.76 13.20
C GLY A 227 11.32 -14.18 11.80
N LEU A 228 10.87 -12.96 11.52
CA LEU A 228 11.06 -12.28 10.23
C LEU A 228 12.46 -11.65 10.16
N ALA A 229 13.50 -12.50 10.08
CA ALA A 229 14.90 -12.07 10.17
C ALA A 229 15.35 -11.18 9.00
N ASP A 230 14.73 -11.30 7.83
CA ASP A 230 15.06 -10.55 6.61
C ASP A 230 14.12 -9.36 6.37
N THR A 231 13.28 -9.00 7.36
CA THR A 231 12.36 -7.86 7.26
C THR A 231 12.84 -6.72 8.16
N GLY A 232 13.00 -5.53 7.59
CA GLY A 232 13.47 -4.37 8.34
C GLY A 232 13.68 -3.11 7.48
N PHE A 233 14.32 -2.10 8.08
CA PHE A 233 14.54 -0.77 7.50
C PHE A 233 16.02 -0.42 7.33
N GLY A 234 16.89 -1.38 7.56
CA GLY A 234 18.33 -1.21 7.53
C GLY A 234 19.00 -1.72 6.25
N PRO A 235 20.32 -1.81 6.28
CA PRO A 235 21.09 -2.35 5.18
C PRO A 235 20.61 -3.76 4.85
N ILE A 236 20.41 -4.00 3.58
CA ILE A 236 19.92 -5.27 3.03
C ILE A 236 21.12 -6.06 2.55
N ASP A 237 21.09 -7.39 2.67
CA ASP A 237 22.04 -8.25 2.00
C ASP A 237 21.94 -8.04 0.47
N ALA A 238 22.92 -7.34 -0.08
CA ALA A 238 22.94 -6.99 -1.50
C ALA A 238 23.01 -8.23 -2.39
N ALA A 239 23.64 -9.32 -1.92
CA ALA A 239 23.77 -10.55 -2.68
C ALA A 239 22.43 -11.28 -2.87
N ARG A 240 21.48 -11.09 -1.93
CA ARG A 240 20.14 -11.67 -2.00
C ARG A 240 19.07 -10.69 -2.47
N SER A 241 19.40 -9.42 -2.65
CA SER A 241 18.40 -8.38 -2.99
C SER A 241 17.99 -8.44 -4.45
N ALA A 242 16.68 -8.35 -4.70
CA ALA A 242 16.14 -8.15 -6.04
C ALA A 242 16.50 -6.75 -6.55
N GLN A 243 17.02 -6.69 -7.78
CA GLN A 243 17.37 -5.46 -8.46
C GLN A 243 16.19 -4.93 -9.28
N PRO A 244 15.95 -3.60 -9.29
CA PRO A 244 14.92 -3.02 -10.12
C PRO A 244 15.29 -3.16 -11.60
N GLN A 245 14.33 -3.56 -12.41
CA GLN A 245 14.49 -3.64 -13.87
C GLN A 245 14.20 -2.28 -14.50
N VAL A 246 14.83 -2.02 -15.65
CA VAL A 246 14.42 -0.95 -16.56
C VAL A 246 12.98 -1.22 -17.01
N ASP A 247 12.08 -0.24 -16.88
CA ASP A 247 10.73 -0.36 -17.42
C ASP A 247 10.79 -0.44 -18.95
N PRO A 248 10.34 -1.55 -19.57
CA PRO A 248 10.39 -1.71 -21.02
C PRO A 248 9.61 -0.65 -21.79
N ALA A 249 8.61 -0.02 -21.15
CA ALA A 249 7.77 0.98 -21.81
C ALA A 249 8.37 2.39 -21.78
N SER A 250 9.12 2.74 -20.75
CA SER A 250 9.70 4.08 -20.59
C SER A 250 11.21 4.13 -20.77
N GLY A 251 11.89 2.98 -20.78
CA GLY A 251 13.34 2.90 -20.79
C GLY A 251 14.01 3.39 -19.49
N ASN A 252 13.21 3.75 -18.49
CA ASN A 252 13.72 4.26 -17.21
C ASN A 252 13.90 3.14 -16.20
N ARG A 253 15.08 3.11 -15.58
CA ARG A 253 15.29 2.28 -14.39
C ARG A 253 14.86 3.09 -13.17
N PRO A 254 13.96 2.55 -12.29
CA PRO A 254 13.72 3.18 -11.01
C PRO A 254 15.04 3.36 -10.27
N PRO A 255 15.35 4.57 -9.74
CA PRO A 255 16.59 4.78 -9.03
C PRO A 255 16.73 3.77 -7.89
N MET A 256 17.86 3.08 -7.84
CA MET A 256 18.26 2.33 -6.67
C MET A 256 18.47 3.32 -5.55
N ARG A 257 17.50 3.44 -4.67
CA ARG A 257 17.66 4.24 -3.47
C ARG A 257 18.59 3.47 -2.55
N ASP A 258 19.70 4.08 -2.20
CA ASP A 258 20.63 3.51 -1.25
C ASP A 258 19.96 3.43 0.12
N THR A 259 19.49 2.23 0.47
CA THR A 259 18.84 1.98 1.75
C THR A 259 19.81 2.06 2.93
N ALA A 260 21.12 2.03 2.67
CA ALA A 260 22.14 2.20 3.69
C ALA A 260 22.20 3.63 4.25
N LEU A 261 21.67 4.61 3.51
CA LEU A 261 21.69 6.03 3.89
C LEU A 261 20.36 6.52 4.51
N ARG A 262 19.36 5.64 4.72
CA ARG A 262 18.10 6.06 5.32
C ARG A 262 18.19 6.08 6.84
N PRO A 263 18.20 7.25 7.48
CA PRO A 263 17.97 7.32 8.90
C PRO A 263 16.48 7.08 9.19
N LYS A 264 16.19 6.01 9.95
CA LYS A 264 15.09 5.88 10.91
C LYS A 264 13.65 6.22 10.49
N TRP A 265 13.23 6.18 9.22
CA TRP A 265 11.84 6.43 8.89
C TRP A 265 11.36 5.65 7.67
N ILE A 266 10.08 5.39 7.66
CA ILE A 266 9.40 4.74 6.56
C ILE A 266 8.68 5.82 5.77
N ALA A 267 9.26 6.26 4.67
CA ALA A 267 8.39 6.62 3.58
C ALA A 267 8.28 5.38 2.71
N PRO A 268 7.09 4.96 2.33
CA PRO A 268 6.97 4.13 1.16
C PRO A 268 7.71 4.85 0.07
N ALA A 269 8.47 4.13 -0.75
CA ALA A 269 9.27 4.72 -1.81
C ALA A 269 8.37 5.50 -2.78
N VAL A 270 8.10 6.75 -2.43
CA VAL A 270 7.41 7.71 -3.27
C VAL A 270 8.44 8.22 -4.26
N GLY A 271 8.51 7.64 -5.43
CA GLY A 271 9.39 8.20 -6.44
C GLY A 271 9.63 7.36 -7.68
N ALA A 272 9.39 6.06 -7.64
CA ALA A 272 9.70 5.21 -8.79
C ALA A 272 8.48 4.81 -9.64
N HIS A 273 7.27 5.25 -9.32
CA HIS A 273 6.03 4.74 -9.93
C HIS A 273 5.09 5.78 -10.54
N ARG A 274 5.52 7.01 -10.78
CA ARG A 274 4.61 8.05 -11.35
C ARG A 274 3.94 7.62 -12.65
N GLU A 275 4.62 6.87 -13.51
CA GLU A 275 4.01 6.36 -14.76
C GLU A 275 3.38 4.98 -14.62
N ALA A 276 3.94 4.10 -13.79
CA ALA A 276 3.40 2.77 -13.58
C ALA A 276 2.07 2.79 -12.80
N GLU A 277 1.91 3.69 -11.82
CA GLU A 277 0.65 3.87 -11.10
C GLU A 277 -0.44 4.46 -12.00
N ALA A 278 -0.12 5.42 -12.85
CA ALA A 278 -1.08 5.95 -13.83
C ALA A 278 -1.52 4.88 -14.83
N LYS A 279 -0.63 3.99 -15.26
CA LYS A 279 -0.94 2.86 -16.15
C LYS A 279 -1.67 1.74 -15.42
N ALA A 280 -1.31 1.44 -14.17
CA ALA A 280 -2.01 0.48 -13.32
C ALA A 280 -3.44 0.96 -13.01
N ASP A 281 -3.63 2.24 -12.74
CA ASP A 281 -4.93 2.86 -12.49
C ASP A 281 -5.81 2.88 -13.76
N ALA A 282 -5.23 3.06 -14.94
CA ALA A 282 -5.92 2.92 -16.23
C ALA A 282 -6.32 1.45 -16.50
N LYS A 283 -5.46 0.49 -16.13
CA LYS A 283 -5.73 -0.95 -16.27
C LYS A 283 -6.78 -1.42 -15.25
N LEU A 284 -6.77 -0.86 -14.04
CA LEU A 284 -7.77 -1.11 -12.99
C LEU A 284 -9.14 -0.51 -13.36
N ARG A 285 -9.18 0.67 -13.98
CA ARG A 285 -10.40 1.28 -14.54
C ARG A 285 -10.98 0.41 -15.65
N ARG A 286 -10.16 -0.07 -16.58
CA ARG A 286 -10.60 -1.03 -17.61
C ARG A 286 -11.14 -2.33 -17.01
N TRP A 287 -10.48 -2.86 -15.99
CA TRP A 287 -10.93 -4.08 -15.30
C TRP A 287 -12.26 -3.85 -14.57
N ARG A 288 -12.44 -2.70 -13.89
CA ARG A 288 -13.71 -2.32 -13.26
C ARG A 288 -14.83 -2.19 -14.29
N GLN A 289 -14.56 -1.53 -15.43
CA GLN A 289 -15.53 -1.42 -16.52
C GLN A 289 -15.92 -2.78 -17.11
N CYS A 290 -14.96 -3.70 -17.28
CA CYS A 290 -15.25 -5.07 -17.72
C CYS A 290 -16.09 -5.84 -16.69
N THR A 291 -15.83 -5.69 -15.40
CA THR A 291 -16.58 -6.37 -14.34
C THR A 291 -17.98 -5.79 -14.15
N GLU A 292 -18.18 -4.50 -14.36
CA GLU A 292 -19.50 -3.86 -14.36
C GLU A 292 -20.33 -4.26 -15.59
N GLN A 293 -19.71 -4.33 -16.76
CA GLN A 293 -20.38 -4.84 -17.97
C GLN A 293 -20.75 -6.33 -17.84
N ASP A 294 -19.91 -7.14 -17.17
CA ASP A 294 -20.19 -8.55 -16.94
C ASP A 294 -21.29 -8.75 -15.87
N ARG A 295 -21.35 -7.87 -14.88
CA ARG A 295 -22.46 -7.83 -13.89
C ARG A 295 -23.78 -7.41 -14.54
N SER A 296 -23.76 -6.44 -15.45
CA SER A 296 -24.98 -6.03 -16.18
C SER A 296 -25.48 -7.11 -17.15
N ARG A 297 -24.61 -7.94 -17.70
CA ARG A 297 -24.95 -9.11 -18.51
C ARG A 297 -25.44 -10.32 -17.72
N ARG A 298 -25.10 -10.40 -16.41
CA ARG A 298 -25.49 -11.45 -15.49
C ARG A 298 -26.60 -11.02 -14.52
N ALA A 299 -27.26 -9.88 -14.76
CA ALA A 299 -28.49 -9.52 -14.06
C ALA A 299 -29.52 -10.61 -14.37
N ALA A 300 -29.72 -11.51 -13.42
CA ALA A 300 -30.66 -12.60 -13.52
C ALA A 300 -32.06 -12.06 -13.81
N PRO A 301 -32.86 -12.77 -14.61
CA PRO A 301 -34.23 -12.39 -14.83
C PRO A 301 -34.98 -12.32 -13.50
N ASP A 302 -35.76 -11.26 -13.36
CA ASP A 302 -36.49 -10.83 -12.18
C ASP A 302 -37.39 -11.98 -11.62
N PHE A 303 -36.90 -12.65 -10.60
CA PHE A 303 -37.61 -13.74 -9.89
C PHE A 303 -38.84 -13.24 -9.12
N ARG A 304 -39.12 -11.93 -9.10
CA ARG A 304 -40.26 -11.33 -8.41
C ARG A 304 -41.58 -11.41 -9.20
N ARG A 305 -41.53 -11.68 -10.49
CA ARG A 305 -42.77 -11.78 -11.33
C ARG A 305 -43.40 -13.17 -11.41
N GLN A 306 -42.76 -14.19 -10.86
CA GLN A 306 -43.32 -15.57 -10.90
C GLN A 306 -44.04 -16.03 -9.65
N VAL A 307 -44.07 -15.26 -8.55
CA VAL A 307 -44.70 -15.67 -7.30
C VAL A 307 -46.10 -15.04 -7.07
N ILE A 308 -46.51 -14.02 -7.82
CA ILE A 308 -47.80 -13.32 -7.63
C ILE A 308 -48.89 -13.79 -8.61
N GLY A 309 -48.58 -14.69 -9.54
CA GLY A 309 -49.50 -15.13 -10.58
C GLY A 309 -50.34 -16.41 -10.30
N ARG A 310 -50.39 -16.94 -9.06
CA ARG A 310 -51.07 -18.22 -8.75
C ARG A 310 -52.08 -18.17 -7.58
N HIS A 311 -52.69 -17.03 -7.33
CA HIS A 311 -53.75 -16.97 -6.31
C HIS A 311 -55.06 -16.28 -6.73
N GLU A 312 -55.34 -16.21 -8.04
CA GLU A 312 -56.69 -15.81 -8.49
C GLU A 312 -57.12 -16.71 -9.64
N ARG A 313 -57.50 -17.94 -9.28
CA ARG A 313 -58.48 -18.77 -10.00
C ARG A 313 -58.75 -20.01 -9.18
N ASN A 314 -59.68 -19.89 -8.23
CA ASN A 314 -60.62 -20.88 -7.76
C ASN A 314 -61.46 -20.26 -6.62
N GLY A 315 -62.65 -19.78 -6.98
CA GLY A 315 -63.67 -19.27 -6.15
C GLY A 315 -64.76 -18.69 -7.01
#